data_17ab06629588ccefdca6ecec18a16cf2
#
_entry.id   17ab06629588ccefdca6ecec18a16cf2
#
_cell.length_a   1.000
_cell.length_b   1.000
_cell.length_c   1.000
_cell.angle_alpha   90.00
_cell.angle_beta   90.00
_cell.angle_gamma   90.00
#
_symmetry.space_group_name_H-M   'P 1'
#
loop_
_entity.id
_entity.type
_entity.pdbx_description
1 polymer ?
#
loop_
_entity_poly.entity_id
_entity_poly.type
_entity_poly.pdbx_seq_one_letter_code
_entity_poly.pdbx_strand_id
1 'polypeptide(L)'
;NVITLGMRGENDTAIMQHATLEENIQLIRNVLKTQNQLIREIINPDVRQVPRQIVFFSETEEFFYGSKETPGLIGDPELDGVTLMLSDNNHGSTRTLPSPEMRSHPGGYGMYYHMDMHGGPHSFEWVGATYLPKVWEEMTAAYEYGVREIWVTNIGDIGTQEFGLSYFLDLAYDIDAWGGQDAAITTQYTAQWVRRNFGAAFAPANLPRIEGIITDYTRLLARKKHEKMGENTYHPTHYGEAEEVLQ
;
A
#
# COMPACT_ATOMS: atom_id res chain seq x y z
N ASN A 1 -8.76 17.48 7.94
CA ASN A 1 -8.16 17.17 6.63
C ASN A 1 -6.64 17.06 6.77
N VAL A 2 -6.00 16.13 6.05
CA VAL A 2 -4.55 15.96 6.01
C VAL A 2 -4.03 16.63 4.73
N ILE A 3 -2.93 17.39 4.83
CA ILE A 3 -2.29 18.03 3.68
C ILE A 3 -1.16 17.14 3.19
N THR A 4 -1.16 16.79 1.92
CA THR A 4 -0.07 16.05 1.29
C THR A 4 1.00 17.01 0.79
N LEU A 5 2.23 16.81 1.25
CA LEU A 5 3.42 17.56 0.86
C LEU A 5 4.23 16.83 -0.19
N GLY A 6 5.25 17.50 -0.71
CA GLY A 6 6.21 16.96 -1.65
C GLY A 6 5.85 17.21 -3.10
N MET A 7 6.57 16.56 -3.98
CA MET A 7 6.34 16.52 -5.43
C MET A 7 6.99 15.27 -6.02
N ARG A 8 6.59 14.91 -7.22
CA ARG A 8 7.24 13.93 -8.08
C ARG A 8 7.16 14.40 -9.54
N GLY A 9 7.85 13.71 -10.44
CA GLY A 9 7.81 14.02 -11.87
C GLY A 9 6.46 13.71 -12.51
N GLU A 10 6.29 14.12 -13.75
CA GLU A 10 5.11 13.80 -14.53
C GLU A 10 5.07 12.30 -14.86
N ASN A 11 3.87 11.73 -14.96
CA ASN A 11 3.66 10.32 -15.29
C ASN A 11 4.43 9.34 -14.38
N ASP A 12 4.43 9.59 -13.08
CA ASP A 12 5.08 8.73 -12.08
C ASP A 12 6.59 8.54 -12.33
N THR A 13 7.27 9.62 -12.66
CA THR A 13 8.73 9.62 -12.87
C THR A 13 9.46 10.33 -11.74
N ALA A 14 10.77 10.11 -11.67
CA ALA A 14 11.66 10.92 -10.83
C ALA A 14 11.59 12.40 -11.23
N ILE A 15 11.80 13.30 -10.27
CA ILE A 15 11.57 14.74 -10.44
C ILE A 15 12.49 15.32 -11.51
N MET A 16 13.81 15.10 -11.37
CA MET A 16 14.83 15.50 -12.35
C MET A 16 15.65 14.27 -12.76
N GLN A 17 15.30 13.67 -13.88
CA GLN A 17 15.87 12.39 -14.34
C GLN A 17 17.39 12.42 -14.59
N HIS A 18 17.97 13.59 -14.86
CA HIS A 18 19.40 13.75 -15.15
C HIS A 18 20.19 14.44 -14.04
N ALA A 19 19.52 14.77 -12.93
CA ALA A 19 20.17 15.38 -11.78
C ALA A 19 20.77 14.33 -10.85
N THR A 20 21.75 14.76 -10.06
CA THR A 20 22.30 13.94 -8.99
C THR A 20 21.30 13.72 -7.85
N LEU A 21 21.55 12.72 -7.01
CA LEU A 21 20.78 12.49 -5.79
C LEU A 21 20.71 13.74 -4.89
N GLU A 22 21.84 14.43 -4.71
CA GLU A 22 21.94 15.65 -3.90
C GLU A 22 21.09 16.79 -4.47
N GLU A 23 21.10 17.00 -5.78
CA GLU A 23 20.30 18.03 -6.44
C GLU A 23 18.79 17.75 -6.29
N ASN A 24 18.36 16.50 -6.45
CA ASN A 24 16.97 16.11 -6.22
C ASN A 24 16.54 16.29 -4.77
N ILE A 25 17.38 15.88 -3.80
CA ILE A 25 17.14 16.08 -2.36
C ILE A 25 17.00 17.58 -2.05
N GLN A 26 17.90 18.41 -2.59
CA GLN A 26 17.86 19.85 -2.35
C GLN A 26 16.61 20.50 -2.97
N LEU A 27 16.16 20.03 -4.14
CA LEU A 27 14.93 20.50 -4.77
C LEU A 27 13.72 20.18 -3.89
N ILE A 28 13.58 18.94 -3.42
CA ILE A 28 12.46 18.55 -2.55
C ILE A 28 12.50 19.33 -1.24
N ARG A 29 13.66 19.52 -0.64
CA ARG A 29 13.81 20.36 0.57
C ARG A 29 13.28 21.77 0.36
N ASN A 30 13.60 22.39 -0.78
CA ASN A 30 13.11 23.73 -1.11
C ASN A 30 11.59 23.75 -1.32
N VAL A 31 11.02 22.72 -1.94
CA VAL A 31 9.58 22.56 -2.11
C VAL A 31 8.89 22.43 -0.74
N LEU A 32 9.37 21.55 0.13
CA LEU A 32 8.83 21.35 1.47
C LEU A 32 8.89 22.65 2.29
N LYS A 33 9.99 23.37 2.24
CA LYS A 33 10.14 24.67 2.90
C LYS A 33 9.08 25.66 2.43
N THR A 34 8.86 25.76 1.12
CA THR A 34 7.85 26.65 0.53
C THR A 34 6.44 26.22 0.93
N GLN A 35 6.13 24.92 0.86
CA GLN A 35 4.82 24.39 1.25
C GLN A 35 4.55 24.64 2.75
N ASN A 36 5.52 24.38 3.63
CA ASN A 36 5.40 24.65 5.05
C ASN A 36 5.25 26.18 5.34
N GLN A 37 5.92 27.02 4.57
CA GLN A 37 5.74 28.48 4.69
C GLN A 37 4.32 28.90 4.34
N LEU A 38 3.77 28.42 3.23
CA LEU A 38 2.37 28.71 2.83
C LEU A 38 1.38 28.21 3.90
N ILE A 39 1.61 27.06 4.50
CA ILE A 39 0.77 26.55 5.58
C ILE A 39 0.82 27.46 6.81
N ARG A 40 2.02 27.95 7.19
CA ARG A 40 2.18 28.91 8.30
C ARG A 40 1.44 30.22 8.05
N GLU A 41 1.48 30.71 6.82
CA GLU A 41 0.87 31.98 6.45
C GLU A 41 -0.66 31.91 6.32
N ILE A 42 -1.18 30.79 5.80
CA ILE A 42 -2.58 30.68 5.38
C ILE A 42 -3.43 29.91 6.40
N ILE A 43 -2.86 28.88 7.07
CA ILE A 43 -3.63 27.92 7.85
C ILE A 43 -3.34 28.07 9.36
N ASN A 44 -2.09 27.84 9.77
CA ASN A 44 -1.70 27.91 11.18
C ASN A 44 -0.22 28.27 11.31
N PRO A 45 0.12 29.34 12.06
CA PRO A 45 1.51 29.73 12.31
C PRO A 45 2.38 28.60 12.92
N ASP A 46 1.80 27.74 13.74
CA ASP A 46 2.45 26.50 14.18
C ASP A 46 2.09 25.35 13.24
N VAL A 47 2.93 25.13 12.25
CA VAL A 47 2.74 24.12 11.20
C VAL A 47 2.64 22.70 11.75
N ARG A 48 3.17 22.41 12.95
CA ARG A 48 3.09 21.08 13.58
C ARG A 48 1.69 20.72 14.07
N GLN A 49 0.81 21.73 14.24
CA GLN A 49 -0.60 21.51 14.56
C GLN A 49 -1.45 21.21 13.32
N VAL A 50 -0.88 21.30 12.13
CA VAL A 50 -1.57 20.98 10.88
C VAL A 50 -1.23 19.54 10.49
N PRO A 51 -2.20 18.62 10.38
CA PRO A 51 -1.96 17.26 9.92
C PRO A 51 -1.36 17.26 8.51
N ARG A 52 -0.17 16.69 8.35
CA ARG A 52 0.59 16.67 7.09
C ARG A 52 1.13 15.28 6.85
N GLN A 53 1.19 14.89 5.59
CA GLN A 53 1.81 13.65 5.15
C GLN A 53 2.66 13.86 3.92
N ILE A 54 3.59 12.93 3.66
CA ILE A 54 4.36 12.84 2.42
C ILE A 54 4.51 11.38 2.02
N VAL A 55 4.35 11.07 0.73
CA VAL A 55 4.41 9.69 0.22
C VAL A 55 5.79 9.41 -0.40
N PHE A 56 6.39 8.30 0.02
CA PHE A 56 7.65 7.78 -0.53
C PHE A 56 7.33 6.84 -1.70
N PHE A 57 6.99 7.42 -2.84
CA PHE A 57 6.79 6.65 -4.06
C PHE A 57 8.09 5.95 -4.48
N SER A 58 7.97 4.84 -5.21
CA SER A 58 9.12 4.04 -5.65
C SER A 58 10.18 4.84 -6.40
N GLU A 59 9.76 5.84 -7.17
CA GLU A 59 10.63 6.72 -7.96
C GLU A 59 11.26 7.88 -7.16
N THR A 60 10.84 8.09 -5.91
CA THR A 60 11.31 9.20 -5.07
C THR A 60 11.84 8.75 -3.70
N GLU A 61 11.66 7.51 -3.31
CA GLU A 61 12.02 7.06 -1.96
C GLU A 61 13.52 7.21 -1.65
N GLU A 62 14.40 7.10 -2.66
CA GLU A 62 15.83 7.29 -2.48
C GLU A 62 16.19 8.68 -1.96
N PHE A 63 15.37 9.70 -2.27
CA PHE A 63 15.58 11.06 -1.78
C PHE A 63 15.35 11.20 -0.28
N PHE A 64 14.55 10.31 0.28
CA PHE A 64 14.26 10.28 1.72
C PHE A 64 15.28 9.45 2.50
N TYR A 65 15.71 8.32 1.96
CA TYR A 65 16.71 7.46 2.60
C TYR A 65 18.15 7.97 2.36
N GLY A 66 18.41 8.57 1.20
CA GLY A 66 19.74 8.98 0.80
C GLY A 66 20.67 7.81 0.48
N SER A 67 21.96 8.10 0.52
CA SER A 67 23.04 7.13 0.37
C SER A 67 24.07 7.25 1.50
N LYS A 68 25.16 6.47 1.45
CA LYS A 68 26.28 6.59 2.41
C LYS A 68 26.97 7.96 2.33
N GLU A 69 27.02 8.54 1.14
CA GLU A 69 27.69 9.80 0.86
C GLU A 69 26.76 11.00 0.94
N THR A 70 25.46 10.79 0.66
CA THR A 70 24.45 11.87 0.57
C THR A 70 23.30 11.58 1.52
N PRO A 71 23.22 12.23 2.68
CA PRO A 71 22.12 12.06 3.63
C PRO A 71 20.77 12.42 2.99
N GLY A 72 19.77 11.57 3.20
CA GLY A 72 18.40 11.81 2.73
C GLY A 72 17.63 12.82 3.57
N LEU A 73 16.34 12.93 3.28
CA LEU A 73 15.42 13.87 3.94
C LEU A 73 14.84 13.36 5.27
N ILE A 74 14.98 12.07 5.60
CA ILE A 74 14.52 11.57 6.91
C ILE A 74 15.32 12.24 8.00
N GLY A 75 14.62 12.90 8.94
CA GLY A 75 15.23 13.74 9.98
C GLY A 75 15.43 15.21 9.58
N ASP A 76 15.05 15.60 8.37
CA ASP A 76 15.06 17.01 7.97
C ASP A 76 14.02 17.82 8.79
N PRO A 77 14.35 19.03 9.27
CA PRO A 77 13.41 19.86 10.03
C PRO A 77 12.11 20.19 9.28
N GLU A 78 12.11 20.22 7.96
CA GLU A 78 10.90 20.46 7.17
C GLU A 78 9.90 19.28 7.21
N LEU A 79 10.36 18.10 7.65
CA LEU A 79 9.51 16.93 7.88
C LEU A 79 9.10 16.74 9.35
N ASP A 80 9.46 17.67 10.25
CA ASP A 80 9.06 17.58 11.66
C ASP A 80 7.53 17.55 11.81
N GLY A 81 7.01 16.50 12.45
CA GLY A 81 5.57 16.27 12.60
C GLY A 81 4.80 15.91 11.32
N VAL A 82 5.50 15.60 10.23
CA VAL A 82 4.89 15.09 8.98
C VAL A 82 4.82 13.57 9.05
N THR A 83 3.65 12.98 8.78
CA THR A 83 3.54 11.51 8.65
C THR A 83 4.25 11.04 7.38
N LEU A 84 5.21 10.13 7.54
CA LEU A 84 5.98 9.56 6.44
C LEU A 84 5.25 8.32 5.91
N MET A 85 4.63 8.45 4.73
CA MET A 85 3.87 7.38 4.09
C MET A 85 4.81 6.51 3.27
N LEU A 86 5.08 5.30 3.75
CA LEU A 86 5.83 4.29 3.02
C LEU A 86 4.98 3.72 1.89
N SER A 87 5.61 3.24 0.83
CA SER A 87 4.92 2.56 -0.26
C SER A 87 5.36 1.11 -0.35
N ASP A 88 4.44 0.25 -0.76
CA ASP A 88 4.76 -1.12 -1.13
C ASP A 88 5.46 -1.18 -2.51
N ASN A 89 5.64 -2.37 -3.05
CA ASN A 89 6.25 -2.59 -4.37
C ASN A 89 5.24 -2.47 -5.54
N ASN A 90 4.14 -1.77 -5.35
CA ASN A 90 2.99 -1.65 -6.26
C ASN A 90 2.21 -2.97 -6.49
N HIS A 91 2.55 -4.03 -5.76
CA HIS A 91 1.91 -5.35 -5.89
C HIS A 91 1.57 -5.97 -4.53
N GLY A 92 1.41 -5.13 -3.50
CA GLY A 92 1.01 -5.56 -2.17
C GLY A 92 2.12 -6.28 -1.38
N SER A 93 3.39 -5.94 -1.61
CA SER A 93 4.49 -6.38 -0.73
C SER A 93 5.25 -5.17 -0.22
N THR A 94 5.39 -5.08 1.09
CA THR A 94 6.15 -4.02 1.75
C THR A 94 7.60 -4.02 1.31
N ARG A 95 8.19 -2.84 1.14
CA ARG A 95 9.58 -2.67 0.69
C ARG A 95 10.50 -2.42 1.87
N THR A 96 10.42 -1.24 2.43
CA THR A 96 11.27 -0.82 3.54
C THR A 96 10.40 -0.46 4.74
N LEU A 97 10.67 -1.05 5.88
CA LEU A 97 10.00 -0.74 7.14
C LEU A 97 10.93 0.08 8.04
N PRO A 98 10.39 0.92 8.94
CA PRO A 98 11.21 1.77 9.80
C PRO A 98 12.14 0.96 10.70
N SER A 99 13.45 1.29 10.66
CA SER A 99 14.40 0.77 11.65
C SER A 99 14.04 1.24 13.07
N PRO A 100 14.55 0.62 14.12
CA PRO A 100 14.29 1.08 15.49
C PRO A 100 14.59 2.57 15.70
N GLU A 101 15.67 3.08 15.09
CA GLU A 101 16.07 4.47 15.18
C GLU A 101 15.09 5.42 14.48
N MET A 102 14.56 4.99 13.34
CA MET A 102 13.60 5.77 12.55
C MET A 102 12.23 5.87 13.25
N ARG A 103 11.85 4.89 14.08
CA ARG A 103 10.53 4.86 14.75
C ARG A 103 10.29 6.01 15.72
N SER A 104 11.34 6.77 16.07
CA SER A 104 11.22 7.97 16.92
C SER A 104 10.78 9.22 16.15
N HIS A 105 10.53 9.13 14.84
CA HIS A 105 10.09 10.26 14.04
C HIS A 105 8.75 10.84 14.57
N PRO A 106 8.66 12.15 14.90
CA PRO A 106 7.50 12.71 15.60
C PRO A 106 6.17 12.64 14.84
N GLY A 107 6.23 12.63 13.49
CA GLY A 107 5.05 12.52 12.63
C GLY A 107 4.57 11.08 12.42
N GLY A 108 5.32 10.09 12.91
CA GLY A 108 5.03 8.68 12.70
C GLY A 108 5.08 8.22 11.25
N TYR A 109 4.62 7.00 11.01
CA TYR A 109 4.65 6.36 9.71
C TYR A 109 3.26 5.89 9.29
N GLY A 110 2.99 6.00 8.00
CA GLY A 110 1.82 5.44 7.34
C GLY A 110 2.21 4.51 6.19
N MET A 111 1.22 3.88 5.55
CA MET A 111 1.41 2.99 4.41
C MET A 111 0.50 3.39 3.25
N TYR A 112 1.06 3.41 2.05
CA TYR A 112 0.35 3.43 0.79
C TYR A 112 0.46 2.03 0.17
N TYR A 113 -0.61 1.26 0.30
CA TYR A 113 -0.67 -0.16 -0.06
C TYR A 113 -1.44 -0.36 -1.38
N HIS A 114 -0.97 -1.25 -2.24
CA HIS A 114 -1.63 -1.57 -3.51
C HIS A 114 -2.29 -2.95 -3.44
N MET A 115 -3.61 -2.98 -3.47
CA MET A 115 -4.37 -4.21 -3.72
C MET A 115 -4.43 -4.53 -5.21
N ASP A 116 -4.45 -3.49 -6.03
CA ASP A 116 -4.49 -3.55 -7.47
C ASP A 116 -3.49 -2.55 -8.06
N MET A 117 -2.86 -2.91 -9.18
CA MET A 117 -1.89 -2.08 -9.88
C MET A 117 -2.46 -1.64 -11.22
N HIS A 118 -2.50 -0.33 -11.43
CA HIS A 118 -2.81 0.25 -12.72
C HIS A 118 -1.57 0.21 -13.61
N GLY A 119 -1.64 -0.43 -14.77
CA GLY A 119 -0.53 -0.37 -15.69
C GLY A 119 -0.34 -1.62 -16.54
N GLY A 120 0.89 -1.75 -17.02
CA GLY A 120 1.26 -2.83 -17.93
C GLY A 120 1.52 -4.17 -17.23
N PRO A 121 1.39 -5.30 -17.96
CA PRO A 121 0.95 -5.32 -19.35
C PRO A 121 -0.54 -4.99 -19.55
N HIS A 122 -1.37 -5.30 -18.57
CA HIS A 122 -2.81 -4.99 -18.56
C HIS A 122 -3.28 -4.70 -17.15
N SER A 123 -4.18 -3.74 -17.02
CA SER A 123 -4.89 -3.46 -15.78
C SER A 123 -6.29 -4.09 -15.84
N PHE A 124 -6.60 -4.92 -14.86
CA PHE A 124 -7.91 -5.59 -14.71
C PHE A 124 -8.58 -5.10 -13.42
N GLU A 125 -8.79 -3.82 -13.32
CA GLU A 125 -9.27 -3.14 -12.10
C GLU A 125 -10.60 -3.67 -11.57
N TRP A 126 -11.39 -4.34 -12.44
CA TRP A 126 -12.64 -4.96 -12.08
C TRP A 126 -12.51 -6.39 -11.50
N VAL A 127 -11.30 -6.96 -11.49
CA VAL A 127 -11.05 -8.31 -10.97
C VAL A 127 -10.68 -8.26 -9.49
N GLY A 128 -11.59 -8.67 -8.63
CA GLY A 128 -11.33 -8.75 -7.19
C GLY A 128 -10.42 -9.92 -6.85
N ALA A 129 -9.11 -9.70 -6.85
CA ALA A 129 -8.08 -10.74 -6.69
C ALA A 129 -7.33 -10.70 -5.35
N THR A 130 -7.75 -9.87 -4.42
CA THR A 130 -7.04 -9.65 -3.16
C THR A 130 -7.04 -10.89 -2.27
N TYR A 131 -5.85 -11.43 -1.98
CA TYR A 131 -5.63 -12.57 -1.10
C TYR A 131 -5.43 -12.10 0.33
N LEU A 132 -6.43 -12.29 1.20
CA LEU A 132 -6.42 -11.74 2.56
C LEU A 132 -5.21 -12.14 3.41
N PRO A 133 -4.70 -13.40 3.38
CA PRO A 133 -3.51 -13.76 4.15
C PRO A 133 -2.28 -12.92 3.80
N LYS A 134 -2.15 -12.47 2.55
CA LYS A 134 -1.07 -11.58 2.15
C LYS A 134 -1.27 -10.17 2.73
N VAL A 135 -2.48 -9.63 2.64
CA VAL A 135 -2.80 -8.33 3.27
C VAL A 135 -2.53 -8.37 4.76
N TRP A 136 -2.94 -9.45 5.42
CA TRP A 136 -2.68 -9.68 6.83
C TRP A 136 -1.18 -9.66 7.15
N GLU A 137 -0.39 -10.47 6.44
CA GLU A 137 1.06 -10.58 6.66
C GLU A 137 1.76 -9.22 6.52
N GLU A 138 1.50 -8.52 5.42
CA GLU A 138 2.17 -7.27 5.09
C GLU A 138 1.76 -6.14 6.05
N MET A 139 0.48 -6.02 6.36
CA MET A 139 -0.02 -4.91 7.15
C MET A 139 0.18 -5.11 8.66
N THR A 140 0.12 -6.34 9.15
CA THR A 140 0.46 -6.61 10.56
C THR A 140 1.95 -6.44 10.80
N ALA A 141 2.81 -6.90 9.89
CA ALA A 141 4.25 -6.62 9.96
C ALA A 141 4.51 -5.11 9.93
N ALA A 142 3.90 -4.36 9.03
CA ALA A 142 4.03 -2.90 8.98
C ALA A 142 3.62 -2.26 10.32
N TYR A 143 2.50 -2.68 10.91
CA TYR A 143 2.02 -2.20 12.19
C TYR A 143 3.01 -2.48 13.34
N GLU A 144 3.58 -3.68 13.40
CA GLU A 144 4.60 -4.05 14.40
C GLU A 144 5.86 -3.21 14.27
N TYR A 145 6.21 -2.80 13.04
CA TYR A 145 7.33 -1.90 12.77
C TYR A 145 7.02 -0.41 12.97
N GLY A 146 5.82 -0.08 13.47
CA GLY A 146 5.46 1.29 13.85
C GLY A 146 4.75 2.08 12.76
N VAL A 147 4.26 1.44 11.70
CA VAL A 147 3.48 2.07 10.62
C VAL A 147 2.01 2.11 11.05
N ARG A 148 1.60 3.17 11.77
CA ARG A 148 0.33 3.19 12.53
C ARG A 148 -0.54 4.43 12.30
N GLU A 149 -0.01 5.48 11.66
CA GLU A 149 -0.71 6.77 11.63
C GLU A 149 -1.81 6.83 10.57
N ILE A 150 -1.47 6.45 9.33
CA ILE A 150 -2.38 6.51 8.20
C ILE A 150 -2.15 5.30 7.31
N TRP A 151 -3.21 4.59 6.97
CA TRP A 151 -3.19 3.56 5.95
C TRP A 151 -4.07 3.97 4.78
N VAL A 152 -3.50 3.98 3.60
CA VAL A 152 -4.17 4.27 2.33
C VAL A 152 -4.01 3.06 1.43
N THR A 153 -5.06 2.67 0.73
CA THR A 153 -4.97 1.60 -0.27
C THR A 153 -5.36 2.09 -1.65
N ASN A 154 -4.55 1.68 -2.63
CA ASN A 154 -4.89 1.78 -4.04
C ASN A 154 -5.69 0.54 -4.43
N ILE A 155 -6.86 0.74 -4.97
CA ILE A 155 -7.75 -0.30 -5.48
C ILE A 155 -8.31 0.12 -6.83
N GLY A 156 -8.74 -0.86 -7.63
CA GLY A 156 -9.46 -0.60 -8.85
C GLY A 156 -10.95 -0.32 -8.61
N ASP A 157 -11.81 -1.06 -9.25
CA ASP A 157 -13.26 -0.92 -9.10
C ASP A 157 -13.73 -1.36 -7.70
N ILE A 158 -14.23 -0.41 -6.91
CA ILE A 158 -14.67 -0.65 -5.53
C ILE A 158 -15.67 -1.81 -5.42
N GLY A 159 -16.60 -1.90 -6.37
CA GLY A 159 -17.65 -2.93 -6.33
C GLY A 159 -17.12 -4.35 -6.40
N THR A 160 -16.07 -4.59 -7.17
CA THR A 160 -15.46 -5.90 -7.32
C THR A 160 -14.36 -6.18 -6.29
N GLN A 161 -13.80 -5.14 -5.67
CA GLN A 161 -12.75 -5.21 -4.67
C GLN A 161 -13.29 -5.17 -3.23
N GLU A 162 -14.62 -5.15 -3.03
CA GLU A 162 -15.25 -4.96 -1.72
C GLU A 162 -14.72 -5.92 -0.65
N PHE A 163 -14.48 -7.19 -0.99
CA PHE A 163 -14.02 -8.20 -0.04
C PHE A 163 -12.66 -7.83 0.57
N GLY A 164 -11.67 -7.56 -0.29
CA GLY A 164 -10.33 -7.17 0.15
C GLY A 164 -10.30 -5.81 0.85
N LEU A 165 -11.03 -4.84 0.29
CA LEU A 165 -11.15 -3.50 0.86
C LEU A 165 -11.76 -3.52 2.27
N SER A 166 -12.85 -4.29 2.46
CA SER A 166 -13.49 -4.42 3.76
C SER A 166 -12.52 -4.97 4.80
N TYR A 167 -11.74 -6.01 4.45
CA TYR A 167 -10.74 -6.55 5.37
C TYR A 167 -9.66 -5.53 5.72
N PHE A 168 -9.11 -4.84 4.73
CA PHE A 168 -8.07 -3.83 4.95
C PHE A 168 -8.56 -2.71 5.89
N LEU A 169 -9.79 -2.23 5.69
CA LEU A 169 -10.36 -1.18 6.51
C LEU A 169 -10.71 -1.66 7.92
N ASP A 170 -11.27 -2.87 8.06
CA ASP A 170 -11.57 -3.47 9.36
C ASP A 170 -10.28 -3.75 10.14
N LEU A 171 -9.22 -4.23 9.46
CA LEU A 171 -7.89 -4.41 10.05
C LEU A 171 -7.27 -3.09 10.53
N ALA A 172 -7.39 -2.03 9.71
CA ALA A 172 -6.89 -0.70 10.07
C ALA A 172 -7.68 -0.08 11.22
N TYR A 173 -8.98 -0.36 11.33
CA TYR A 173 -9.83 0.15 12.38
C TYR A 173 -9.62 -0.59 13.72
N ASP A 174 -9.44 -1.89 13.69
CA ASP A 174 -9.29 -2.74 14.88
C ASP A 174 -8.27 -3.85 14.63
N ILE A 175 -7.00 -3.51 14.80
CA ILE A 175 -5.87 -4.44 14.61
C ILE A 175 -5.90 -5.59 15.63
N ASP A 176 -6.41 -5.35 16.83
CA ASP A 176 -6.49 -6.38 17.88
C ASP A 176 -7.54 -7.44 17.53
N ALA A 177 -8.63 -7.03 16.89
CA ALA A 177 -9.67 -7.95 16.43
C ALA A 177 -9.28 -8.74 15.19
N TRP A 178 -8.61 -8.10 14.21
CA TRP A 178 -8.40 -8.66 12.87
C TRP A 178 -6.95 -8.96 12.50
N GLY A 179 -5.98 -8.49 13.28
CA GLY A 179 -4.56 -8.82 13.14
C GLY A 179 -4.23 -10.23 13.61
N GLY A 180 -4.80 -10.66 14.74
CA GLY A 180 -4.59 -11.99 15.27
C GLY A 180 -3.11 -12.35 15.48
N GLN A 181 -2.85 -13.64 15.77
CA GLN A 181 -1.48 -14.17 15.91
C GLN A 181 -0.99 -14.90 14.65
N ASP A 182 -1.89 -15.28 13.77
CA ASP A 182 -1.59 -15.96 12.52
C ASP A 182 -2.65 -15.68 11.45
N ALA A 183 -2.35 -16.09 10.22
CA ALA A 183 -3.23 -15.86 9.07
C ALA A 183 -4.60 -16.59 9.15
N ALA A 184 -4.82 -17.49 10.12
CA ALA A 184 -6.11 -18.17 10.28
C ALA A 184 -7.25 -17.19 10.61
N ILE A 185 -6.93 -16.01 11.15
CA ILE A 185 -7.90 -14.92 11.35
C ILE A 185 -8.60 -14.51 10.05
N THR A 186 -7.91 -14.58 8.92
CA THR A 186 -8.50 -14.24 7.60
C THR A 186 -9.58 -15.23 7.16
N THR A 187 -9.49 -16.49 7.59
CA THR A 187 -10.54 -17.50 7.37
C THR A 187 -11.79 -17.14 8.20
N GLN A 188 -11.61 -16.72 9.45
CA GLN A 188 -12.71 -16.27 10.29
C GLN A 188 -13.37 -15.01 9.71
N TYR A 189 -12.57 -14.07 9.21
CA TYR A 189 -13.07 -12.90 8.52
C TYR A 189 -13.89 -13.27 7.28
N THR A 190 -13.38 -14.17 6.45
CA THR A 190 -14.07 -14.64 5.24
C THR A 190 -15.43 -15.23 5.59
N ALA A 191 -15.51 -16.09 6.61
CA ALA A 191 -16.76 -16.67 7.08
C ALA A 191 -17.76 -15.60 7.57
N GLN A 192 -17.27 -14.59 8.30
CA GLN A 192 -18.11 -13.49 8.76
C GLN A 192 -18.61 -12.62 7.60
N TRP A 193 -17.72 -12.28 6.65
CA TRP A 193 -18.06 -11.50 5.47
C TRP A 193 -19.10 -12.23 4.60
N VAL A 194 -18.92 -13.53 4.36
CA VAL A 194 -19.89 -14.37 3.61
C VAL A 194 -21.23 -14.41 4.33
N ARG A 195 -21.25 -14.58 5.62
CA ARG A 195 -22.50 -14.58 6.40
C ARG A 195 -23.22 -13.25 6.30
N ARG A 196 -22.50 -12.14 6.39
CA ARG A 196 -23.07 -10.78 6.29
C ARG A 196 -23.67 -10.51 4.90
N ASN A 197 -22.98 -10.92 3.84
CA ASN A 197 -23.36 -10.58 2.48
C ASN A 197 -24.29 -11.59 1.82
N PHE A 198 -24.20 -12.87 2.17
CA PHE A 198 -24.97 -13.95 1.53
C PHE A 198 -25.96 -14.65 2.45
N GLY A 199 -25.90 -14.43 3.76
CA GLY A 199 -26.72 -15.15 4.73
C GLY A 199 -28.22 -14.93 4.59
N ALA A 200 -28.64 -13.80 4.02
CA ALA A 200 -30.08 -13.56 3.74
C ALA A 200 -30.59 -14.26 2.46
N ALA A 201 -29.68 -14.56 1.51
CA ALA A 201 -30.02 -15.09 0.20
C ALA A 201 -29.81 -16.61 0.08
N PHE A 202 -28.98 -17.20 0.94
CA PHE A 202 -28.61 -18.63 0.86
C PHE A 202 -28.88 -19.34 2.18
N ALA A 203 -29.24 -20.61 2.08
CA ALA A 203 -29.40 -21.47 3.27
C ALA A 203 -28.04 -21.60 4.02
N PRO A 204 -28.04 -21.64 5.37
CA PRO A 204 -26.82 -21.71 6.16
C PRO A 204 -25.83 -22.83 5.75
N ALA A 205 -26.36 -23.97 5.29
CA ALA A 205 -25.58 -25.11 4.83
C ALA A 205 -24.74 -24.81 3.55
N ASN A 206 -25.08 -23.79 2.79
CA ASN A 206 -24.38 -23.39 1.56
C ASN A 206 -23.26 -22.36 1.81
N LEU A 207 -23.26 -21.67 2.96
CA LEU A 207 -22.30 -20.60 3.23
C LEU A 207 -20.83 -21.10 3.23
N PRO A 208 -20.49 -22.28 3.81
CA PRO A 208 -19.12 -22.80 3.75
C PRO A 208 -18.63 -23.09 2.32
N ARG A 209 -19.55 -23.39 1.39
CA ARG A 209 -19.18 -23.56 -0.02
C ARG A 209 -18.83 -22.21 -0.66
N ILE A 210 -19.56 -21.16 -0.32
CA ILE A 210 -19.26 -19.78 -0.80
C ILE A 210 -17.89 -19.32 -0.25
N GLU A 211 -17.63 -19.58 1.03
CA GLU A 211 -16.32 -19.33 1.68
C GLU A 211 -15.18 -20.02 0.92
N GLY A 212 -15.36 -21.30 0.61
CA GLY A 212 -14.39 -22.09 -0.17
C GLY A 212 -14.14 -21.51 -1.56
N ILE A 213 -15.21 -21.10 -2.27
CA ILE A 213 -15.09 -20.52 -3.62
C ILE A 213 -14.27 -19.21 -3.58
N ILE A 214 -14.56 -18.30 -2.64
CA ILE A 214 -13.84 -17.03 -2.50
C ILE A 214 -12.37 -17.28 -2.16
N THR A 215 -12.10 -18.16 -1.20
CA THR A 215 -10.75 -18.51 -0.78
C THR A 215 -9.94 -19.12 -1.91
N ASP A 216 -10.51 -20.08 -2.63
CA ASP A 216 -9.82 -20.74 -3.75
C ASP A 216 -9.58 -19.80 -4.91
N TYR A 217 -10.56 -18.97 -5.24
CA TYR A 217 -10.45 -17.96 -6.30
C TYR A 217 -9.30 -16.98 -6.02
N THR A 218 -9.29 -16.35 -4.85
CA THR A 218 -8.26 -15.37 -4.50
C THR A 218 -6.87 -16.02 -4.34
N ARG A 219 -6.80 -17.25 -3.82
CA ARG A 219 -5.57 -18.04 -3.74
C ARG A 219 -4.99 -18.37 -5.12
N LEU A 220 -5.83 -18.76 -6.07
CA LEU A 220 -5.39 -19.07 -7.43
C LEU A 220 -4.86 -17.82 -8.14
N LEU A 221 -5.54 -16.69 -8.02
CA LEU A 221 -5.08 -15.43 -8.59
C LEU A 221 -3.80 -14.89 -7.92
N ALA A 222 -3.60 -15.18 -6.64
CA ALA A 222 -2.37 -14.80 -5.94
C ALA A 222 -1.12 -15.57 -6.41
N ARG A 223 -1.27 -16.74 -7.04
CA ARG A 223 -0.13 -17.49 -7.59
C ARG A 223 0.53 -16.78 -8.76
N LYS A 224 -0.27 -16.14 -9.61
CA LYS A 224 0.23 -15.26 -10.68
C LYS A 224 -0.72 -14.07 -10.79
N LYS A 225 -0.20 -12.90 -10.45
CA LYS A 225 -0.96 -11.66 -10.52
C LYS A 225 -1.47 -11.43 -11.94
N HIS A 226 -2.79 -11.26 -12.10
CA HIS A 226 -3.44 -11.09 -13.40
C HIS A 226 -2.99 -9.83 -14.14
N GLU A 227 -2.66 -8.76 -13.42
CA GLU A 227 -2.11 -7.52 -13.98
C GLU A 227 -0.73 -7.71 -14.62
N LYS A 228 -0.05 -8.81 -14.34
CA LYS A 228 1.21 -9.22 -14.99
C LYS A 228 1.02 -10.19 -16.16
N MET A 229 -0.23 -10.50 -16.49
CA MET A 229 -0.55 -11.38 -17.61
C MET A 229 -0.80 -10.54 -18.86
N GLY A 230 -0.05 -10.78 -19.93
CA GLY A 230 -0.20 -10.13 -21.23
C GLY A 230 -0.70 -11.09 -22.30
N GLU A 231 -0.82 -10.60 -23.51
CA GLU A 231 -1.26 -11.36 -24.68
C GLU A 231 -0.37 -12.59 -25.00
N ASN A 232 0.88 -12.56 -24.54
CA ASN A 232 1.83 -13.67 -24.70
C ASN A 232 1.86 -14.63 -23.51
N THR A 233 1.10 -14.36 -22.44
CA THR A 233 1.00 -15.24 -21.29
C THR A 233 0.12 -16.44 -21.64
N TYR A 234 0.60 -17.66 -21.43
CA TYR A 234 -0.06 -18.92 -21.85
C TYR A 234 -0.32 -18.99 -23.37
N HIS A 235 0.55 -18.36 -24.14
CA HIS A 235 0.42 -18.35 -25.59
C HIS A 235 0.41 -19.76 -26.17
N PRO A 236 -0.45 -20.08 -27.15
CA PRO A 236 -0.62 -21.46 -27.67
C PRO A 236 0.63 -22.05 -28.32
N THR A 237 1.67 -21.24 -28.60
CA THR A 237 2.97 -21.73 -29.11
C THR A 237 4.10 -21.75 -28.07
N HIS A 238 3.83 -21.34 -26.83
CA HIS A 238 4.78 -21.36 -25.69
C HIS A 238 4.32 -22.41 -24.67
N TYR A 239 4.43 -23.68 -25.01
CA TYR A 239 3.82 -24.79 -24.30
C TYR A 239 4.32 -25.04 -22.87
N GLY A 240 5.50 -24.56 -22.49
CA GLY A 240 6.09 -24.82 -21.17
C GLY A 240 5.51 -23.96 -20.04
N GLU A 241 4.96 -22.78 -20.35
CA GLU A 241 4.55 -21.83 -19.32
C GLU A 241 3.37 -22.30 -18.47
N ALA A 242 2.38 -22.93 -19.07
CA ALA A 242 1.24 -23.47 -18.33
C ALA A 242 1.64 -24.64 -17.43
N GLU A 243 2.59 -25.47 -17.86
CA GLU A 243 3.12 -26.60 -17.09
C GLU A 243 3.93 -26.11 -15.89
N GLU A 244 4.73 -25.05 -16.03
CA GLU A 244 5.50 -24.45 -14.92
C GLU A 244 4.61 -23.93 -13.81
N VAL A 245 3.42 -23.41 -14.13
CA VAL A 245 2.48 -22.86 -13.14
C VAL A 245 1.68 -23.97 -12.44
N LEU A 246 1.54 -25.14 -13.07
CA LEU A 246 0.79 -26.27 -12.51
C LEU A 246 1.65 -27.17 -11.59
N GLN A 247 2.97 -27.02 -11.60
CA GLN A 247 3.91 -27.70 -10.69
C GLN A 247 4.10 -26.92 -9.38
#